data_7ad6be340fb3f98175b7d14919a317df
#
_entry.id   7ad6be340fb3f98175b7d14919a317df
#
_cell.length_a   1.000
_cell.length_b   1.000
_cell.length_c   1.000
_cell.angle_alpha   90.00
_cell.angle_beta   90.00
_cell.angle_gamma   90.00
#
_symmetry.space_group_name_H-M   'P 1'
#
loop_
_entity.id
_entity.type
_entity.pdbx_description
1 polymer ?
#
loop_
_entity_poly.entity_id
_entity_poly.type
_entity_poly.pdbx_seq_one_letter_code
_entity_poly.pdbx_strand_id
1 'polypeptide(L)'
;MSSFFSALSNPAFPFLQNALIASLLASILFGILGSVVTVKRIAGLAGAISHAVLGGIGMALFLSSTGIVPFITPMTGAILFAILSALIIGLVSLKAKQREDTVINAIWAIGMSLGVLFLAKTPGYRDPTSYLFGNILLVSREDLILLAILDAVVLILVWRFYPQLEASAFDEEFARVRGVPTNTVFLIILGITAIAVVLLQTFVGIVMVIAMLTLPAGTAGYLAKNLAGMMIASWIFSSIFSFLGLALSWHYDLPSGAVVVVLSGAVFLAVSALRMVIVGYQKKKGLAS
;
A
#
# COMPACT_ATOMS: atom_id res chain seq x y z
N MET A 1 -2.12 14.98 23.56
CA MET A 1 -2.87 13.69 23.55
C MET A 1 -4.25 13.76 24.23
N SER A 2 -4.42 14.46 25.37
CA SER A 2 -5.75 14.63 26.00
C SER A 2 -6.78 15.25 25.05
N SER A 3 -6.38 16.25 24.23
CA SER A 3 -7.26 16.87 23.24
C SER A 3 -7.71 15.91 22.11
N PHE A 4 -6.85 14.98 21.70
CA PHE A 4 -7.20 13.97 20.68
C PHE A 4 -8.24 12.98 21.22
N PHE A 5 -8.05 12.44 22.42
CA PHE A 5 -9.01 11.52 23.01
C PHE A 5 -10.36 12.19 23.32
N SER A 6 -10.34 13.46 23.78
CA SER A 6 -11.58 14.22 23.99
C SER A 6 -12.31 14.49 22.68
N ALA A 7 -11.57 14.79 21.59
CA ALA A 7 -12.15 14.97 20.26
C ALA A 7 -12.70 13.64 19.70
N LEU A 8 -12.00 12.53 19.88
CA LEU A 8 -12.42 11.21 19.41
C LEU A 8 -13.71 10.75 20.09
N SER A 9 -13.91 11.10 21.38
CA SER A 9 -15.12 10.76 22.13
C SER A 9 -16.27 11.73 21.88
N ASN A 10 -16.06 12.82 21.15
CA ASN A 10 -17.06 13.84 20.91
C ASN A 10 -17.85 13.53 19.63
N PRO A 11 -19.20 13.36 19.71
CA PRO A 11 -20.03 13.13 18.52
C PRO A 11 -20.00 14.24 17.47
N ALA A 12 -19.47 15.43 17.80
CA ALA A 12 -19.30 16.53 16.85
C ALA A 12 -18.17 16.30 15.83
N PHE A 13 -17.28 15.32 16.05
CA PHE A 13 -16.17 14.98 15.16
C PHE A 13 -16.28 13.57 14.56
N PRO A 14 -17.35 13.20 13.84
CA PRO A 14 -17.52 11.87 13.29
C PRO A 14 -16.45 11.51 12.26
N PHE A 15 -15.88 12.50 11.57
CA PHE A 15 -14.79 12.32 10.61
C PHE A 15 -13.52 11.76 11.27
N LEU A 16 -13.22 12.12 12.53
CA LEU A 16 -12.06 11.62 13.24
C LEU A 16 -12.23 10.14 13.63
N GLN A 17 -13.46 9.76 14.01
CA GLN A 17 -13.81 8.37 14.28
C GLN A 17 -13.71 7.52 13.02
N ASN A 18 -14.25 8.01 11.88
CA ASN A 18 -14.15 7.33 10.59
C ASN A 18 -12.68 7.19 10.16
N ALA A 19 -11.86 8.24 10.33
CA ALA A 19 -10.44 8.20 10.01
C ALA A 19 -9.69 7.15 10.84
N LEU A 20 -10.00 7.03 12.12
CA LEU A 20 -9.40 6.01 12.98
C LEU A 20 -9.81 4.59 12.54
N ILE A 21 -11.11 4.36 12.29
CA ILE A 21 -11.59 3.06 11.81
C ILE A 21 -10.97 2.73 10.47
N ALA A 22 -10.94 3.68 9.52
CA ALA A 22 -10.30 3.50 8.22
C ALA A 22 -8.82 3.13 8.36
N SER A 23 -8.10 3.80 9.26
CA SER A 23 -6.68 3.52 9.48
C SER A 23 -6.42 2.13 10.07
N LEU A 24 -7.30 1.65 10.95
CA LEU A 24 -7.21 0.31 11.51
C LEU A 24 -7.54 -0.77 10.48
N LEU A 25 -8.59 -0.59 9.67
CA LEU A 25 -8.92 -1.46 8.55
C LEU A 25 -7.77 -1.48 7.52
N ALA A 26 -7.32 -0.31 7.05
CA ALA A 26 -6.19 -0.23 6.14
C ALA A 26 -4.92 -0.94 6.68
N SER A 27 -4.71 -0.91 8.00
CA SER A 27 -3.57 -1.58 8.63
C SER A 27 -3.60 -3.11 8.46
N ILE A 28 -4.77 -3.72 8.33
CA ILE A 28 -4.90 -5.17 8.04
C ILE A 28 -4.33 -5.46 6.65
N LEU A 29 -4.75 -4.68 5.64
CA LEU A 29 -4.23 -4.82 4.27
C LEU A 29 -2.73 -4.55 4.20
N PHE A 30 -2.25 -3.50 4.85
CA PHE A 30 -0.82 -3.19 4.93
C PHE A 30 -0.03 -4.33 5.60
N GLY A 31 -0.57 -4.93 6.65
CA GLY A 31 0.07 -6.06 7.34
C GLY A 31 0.18 -7.30 6.46
N ILE A 32 -0.91 -7.68 5.83
CA ILE A 32 -1.01 -8.89 5.01
C ILE A 32 -0.28 -8.71 3.67
N LEU A 33 -0.77 -7.77 2.84
CA LEU A 33 -0.23 -7.56 1.50
C LEU A 33 1.20 -7.03 1.56
N GLY A 34 1.49 -6.13 2.50
CA GLY A 34 2.84 -5.61 2.71
C GLY A 34 3.86 -6.71 3.04
N SER A 35 3.49 -7.68 3.87
CA SER A 35 4.37 -8.82 4.17
C SER A 35 4.65 -9.68 2.94
N VAL A 36 3.62 -10.02 2.16
CA VAL A 36 3.78 -10.79 0.92
C VAL A 36 4.63 -10.03 -0.11
N VAL A 37 4.31 -8.75 -0.33
CA VAL A 37 5.00 -7.86 -1.27
C VAL A 37 6.48 -7.71 -0.89
N THR A 38 6.78 -7.59 0.41
CA THR A 38 8.15 -7.44 0.92
C THR A 38 8.94 -8.73 0.80
N VAL A 39 8.38 -9.88 1.18
CA VAL A 39 9.06 -11.19 1.10
C VAL A 39 9.32 -11.57 -0.36
N LYS A 40 8.35 -11.36 -1.25
CA LYS A 40 8.52 -11.59 -2.70
C LYS A 40 9.39 -10.53 -3.40
N ARG A 41 9.81 -9.46 -2.70
CA ARG A 41 10.60 -8.34 -3.24
C ARG A 41 9.92 -7.61 -4.41
N ILE A 42 8.60 -7.56 -4.41
CA ILE A 42 7.77 -6.92 -5.44
C ILE A 42 7.23 -5.53 -5.03
N ALA A 43 7.86 -4.90 -4.06
CA ALA A 43 7.47 -3.57 -3.58
C ALA A 43 7.48 -2.51 -4.69
N GLY A 44 8.42 -2.59 -5.63
CA GLY A 44 8.47 -1.73 -6.81
C GLY A 44 7.24 -1.84 -7.71
N LEU A 45 6.64 -3.04 -7.82
CA LEU A 45 5.40 -3.28 -8.58
C LEU A 45 4.23 -2.51 -7.96
N ALA A 46 4.06 -2.64 -6.65
CA ALA A 46 3.00 -1.92 -5.93
C ALA A 46 3.14 -0.40 -6.08
N GLY A 47 4.38 0.12 -6.00
CA GLY A 47 4.70 1.52 -6.23
C GLY A 47 4.35 1.98 -7.65
N ALA A 48 4.74 1.21 -8.68
CA ALA A 48 4.43 1.53 -10.06
C ALA A 48 2.93 1.57 -10.33
N ILE A 49 2.18 0.61 -9.79
CA ILE A 49 0.71 0.59 -9.88
C ILE A 49 0.12 1.82 -9.20
N SER A 50 0.58 2.18 -7.99
CA SER A 50 0.09 3.35 -7.26
C SER A 50 0.25 4.65 -8.06
N HIS A 51 1.38 4.82 -8.74
CA HIS A 51 1.61 6.01 -9.58
C HIS A 51 0.83 5.96 -10.90
N ALA A 52 0.66 4.78 -11.50
CA ALA A 52 -0.14 4.62 -12.70
C ALA A 52 -1.61 4.97 -12.47
N VAL A 53 -2.14 4.69 -11.28
CA VAL A 53 -3.51 5.05 -10.88
C VAL A 53 -3.75 6.56 -10.96
N LEU A 54 -2.75 7.39 -10.65
CA LEU A 54 -2.87 8.86 -10.84
C LEU A 54 -3.14 9.19 -12.32
N GLY A 55 -2.51 8.47 -13.26
CA GLY A 55 -2.79 8.58 -14.70
C GLY A 55 -4.25 8.30 -15.03
N GLY A 56 -4.82 7.26 -14.44
CA GLY A 56 -6.21 6.88 -14.60
C GLY A 56 -7.18 7.91 -14.02
N ILE A 57 -6.91 8.40 -12.81
CA ILE A 57 -7.70 9.46 -12.17
C ILE A 57 -7.68 10.73 -13.01
N GLY A 58 -6.50 11.20 -13.42
CA GLY A 58 -6.35 12.40 -14.24
C GLY A 58 -7.07 12.28 -15.58
N MET A 59 -6.92 11.14 -16.26
CA MET A 59 -7.61 10.88 -17.53
C MET A 59 -9.13 10.87 -17.35
N ALA A 60 -9.65 10.21 -16.33
CA ALA A 60 -11.10 10.15 -16.08
C ALA A 60 -11.68 11.55 -15.78
N LEU A 61 -11.00 12.35 -14.96
CA LEU A 61 -11.40 13.73 -14.66
C LEU A 61 -11.40 14.60 -15.92
N PHE A 62 -10.39 14.48 -16.77
CA PHE A 62 -10.34 15.22 -18.04
C PHE A 62 -11.47 14.82 -18.97
N LEU A 63 -11.69 13.51 -19.19
CA LEU A 63 -12.73 13.01 -20.09
C LEU A 63 -14.13 13.34 -19.60
N SER A 64 -14.38 13.29 -18.30
CA SER A 64 -15.70 13.65 -17.73
C SER A 64 -15.95 15.15 -17.79
N SER A 65 -14.95 15.98 -17.46
CA SER A 65 -15.10 17.44 -17.45
C SER A 65 -15.21 18.06 -18.83
N THR A 66 -14.62 17.44 -19.86
CA THR A 66 -14.73 17.88 -21.26
C THR A 66 -15.97 17.35 -21.96
N GLY A 67 -16.76 16.48 -21.30
CA GLY A 67 -17.97 15.89 -21.88
C GLY A 67 -17.72 14.78 -22.90
N ILE A 68 -16.46 14.37 -23.12
CA ILE A 68 -16.12 13.27 -24.05
C ILE A 68 -16.69 11.94 -23.53
N VAL A 69 -16.54 11.68 -22.21
CA VAL A 69 -17.09 10.50 -21.52
C VAL A 69 -17.69 10.94 -20.19
N PRO A 70 -18.92 11.50 -20.18
CA PRO A 70 -19.48 12.15 -18.99
C PRO A 70 -19.71 11.21 -17.79
N PHE A 71 -19.86 9.92 -18.05
CA PHE A 71 -20.17 8.91 -17.02
C PHE A 71 -18.92 8.28 -16.36
N ILE A 72 -17.71 8.60 -16.85
CA ILE A 72 -16.50 8.06 -16.24
C ILE A 72 -16.19 8.77 -14.92
N THR A 73 -15.95 7.99 -13.86
CA THR A 73 -15.59 8.52 -12.55
C THR A 73 -14.08 8.40 -12.31
N PRO A 74 -13.49 9.22 -11.42
CA PRO A 74 -12.09 9.06 -11.04
C PRO A 74 -11.76 7.64 -10.57
N MET A 75 -12.69 6.99 -9.85
CA MET A 75 -12.54 5.63 -9.36
C MET A 75 -12.47 4.60 -10.48
N THR A 76 -13.32 4.73 -11.51
CA THR A 76 -13.27 3.82 -12.67
C THR A 76 -11.97 3.96 -13.44
N GLY A 77 -11.48 5.20 -13.63
CA GLY A 77 -10.18 5.47 -14.24
C GLY A 77 -9.01 4.86 -13.42
N ALA A 78 -9.07 5.02 -12.11
CA ALA A 78 -8.11 4.44 -11.18
C ALA A 78 -8.03 2.90 -11.31
N ILE A 79 -9.18 2.23 -11.28
CA ILE A 79 -9.28 0.77 -11.39
C ILE A 79 -8.76 0.29 -12.76
N LEU A 80 -9.15 0.95 -13.85
CA LEU A 80 -8.70 0.59 -15.20
C LEU A 80 -7.18 0.65 -15.33
N PHE A 81 -6.56 1.75 -14.86
CA PHE A 81 -5.11 1.91 -14.92
C PHE A 81 -4.37 0.95 -13.97
N ALA A 82 -4.92 0.66 -12.80
CA ALA A 82 -4.35 -0.32 -11.88
C ALA A 82 -4.33 -1.73 -12.50
N ILE A 83 -5.47 -2.18 -13.06
CA ILE A 83 -5.57 -3.49 -13.70
C ILE A 83 -4.66 -3.56 -14.92
N LEU A 84 -4.67 -2.53 -15.79
CA LEU A 84 -3.81 -2.48 -16.97
C LEU A 84 -2.33 -2.55 -16.58
N SER A 85 -1.91 -1.77 -15.58
CA SER A 85 -0.54 -1.78 -15.07
C SER A 85 -0.17 -3.14 -14.49
N ALA A 86 -1.03 -3.72 -13.65
CA ALA A 86 -0.82 -5.05 -13.09
C ALA A 86 -0.70 -6.14 -14.17
N LEU A 87 -1.52 -6.07 -15.22
CA LEU A 87 -1.44 -7.01 -16.35
C LEU A 87 -0.13 -6.85 -17.12
N ILE A 88 0.25 -5.62 -17.48
CA ILE A 88 1.50 -5.36 -18.22
C ILE A 88 2.70 -5.83 -17.39
N ILE A 89 2.77 -5.42 -16.12
CA ILE A 89 3.85 -5.81 -15.21
C ILE A 89 3.86 -7.33 -15.05
N GLY A 90 2.70 -7.94 -14.76
CA GLY A 90 2.59 -9.39 -14.55
C GLY A 90 3.06 -10.19 -15.77
N LEU A 91 2.66 -9.80 -16.98
CA LEU A 91 3.09 -10.45 -18.22
C LEU A 91 4.60 -10.31 -18.46
N VAL A 92 5.16 -9.12 -18.18
CA VAL A 92 6.61 -8.89 -18.37
C VAL A 92 7.41 -9.65 -17.32
N SER A 93 7.03 -9.60 -16.05
CA SER A 93 7.69 -10.36 -14.97
C SER A 93 7.73 -11.86 -15.26
N LEU A 94 6.66 -12.43 -15.82
CA LEU A 94 6.60 -13.85 -16.15
C LEU A 94 7.40 -14.24 -17.41
N LYS A 95 7.53 -13.32 -18.40
CA LYS A 95 8.12 -13.63 -19.71
C LYS A 95 9.52 -13.04 -19.93
N ALA A 96 9.84 -11.91 -19.31
CA ALA A 96 11.02 -11.13 -19.63
C ALA A 96 11.75 -10.62 -18.37
N LYS A 97 12.16 -11.52 -17.49
CA LYS A 97 12.80 -11.23 -16.20
C LYS A 97 13.95 -10.20 -16.25
N GLN A 98 14.69 -10.14 -17.35
CA GLN A 98 15.85 -9.23 -17.49
C GLN A 98 15.49 -7.75 -17.66
N ARG A 99 14.21 -7.41 -17.96
CA ARG A 99 13.73 -6.03 -18.18
C ARG A 99 12.64 -5.59 -17.24
N GLU A 100 12.40 -6.36 -16.19
CA GLU A 100 11.33 -6.13 -15.24
C GLU A 100 11.43 -4.74 -14.61
N ASP A 101 12.59 -4.38 -14.06
CA ASP A 101 12.81 -3.08 -13.43
C ASP A 101 12.59 -1.91 -14.40
N THR A 102 12.98 -2.07 -15.67
CA THR A 102 12.79 -1.02 -16.68
C THR A 102 11.31 -0.80 -16.97
N VAL A 103 10.51 -1.86 -17.05
CA VAL A 103 9.06 -1.77 -17.28
C VAL A 103 8.34 -1.21 -16.08
N ILE A 104 8.72 -1.62 -14.88
CA ILE A 104 8.19 -1.06 -13.62
C ILE A 104 8.42 0.45 -13.58
N ASN A 105 9.66 0.89 -13.83
CA ASN A 105 10.02 2.30 -13.83
C ASN A 105 9.33 3.09 -14.96
N ALA A 106 9.14 2.48 -16.13
CA ALA A 106 8.42 3.10 -17.24
C ALA A 106 6.93 3.32 -16.89
N ILE A 107 6.26 2.32 -16.30
CA ILE A 107 4.86 2.42 -15.86
C ILE A 107 4.72 3.49 -14.78
N TRP A 108 5.65 3.51 -13.82
CA TRP A 108 5.72 4.56 -12.80
C TRP A 108 5.79 5.95 -13.43
N ALA A 109 6.81 6.20 -14.26
CA ALA A 109 7.08 7.51 -14.83
C ALA A 109 5.97 7.95 -15.80
N ILE A 110 5.54 7.08 -16.71
CA ILE A 110 4.48 7.36 -17.68
C ILE A 110 3.15 7.59 -16.97
N GLY A 111 2.79 6.73 -16.02
CA GLY A 111 1.53 6.83 -15.29
C GLY A 111 1.41 8.15 -14.53
N MET A 112 2.45 8.52 -13.78
CA MET A 112 2.49 9.78 -13.05
C MET A 112 2.46 10.98 -14.00
N SER A 113 3.23 10.95 -15.09
CA SER A 113 3.27 12.04 -16.06
C SER A 113 1.93 12.24 -16.76
N LEU A 114 1.27 11.16 -17.19
CA LEU A 114 -0.08 11.22 -17.77
C LEU A 114 -1.08 11.82 -16.76
N GLY A 115 -1.02 11.42 -15.49
CA GLY A 115 -1.86 11.98 -14.46
C GLY A 115 -1.73 13.49 -14.33
N VAL A 116 -0.50 13.98 -14.21
CA VAL A 116 -0.22 15.42 -14.12
C VAL A 116 -0.67 16.16 -15.39
N LEU A 117 -0.40 15.61 -16.58
CA LEU A 117 -0.79 16.23 -17.86
C LEU A 117 -2.32 16.35 -17.98
N PHE A 118 -3.07 15.30 -17.67
CA PHE A 118 -4.54 15.35 -17.73
C PHE A 118 -5.13 16.28 -16.66
N LEU A 119 -4.61 16.25 -15.43
CA LEU A 119 -5.04 17.18 -14.38
C LEU A 119 -4.80 18.63 -14.77
N ALA A 120 -3.64 18.94 -15.37
CA ALA A 120 -3.32 20.28 -15.86
C ALA A 120 -4.24 20.77 -17.00
N LYS A 121 -4.80 19.84 -17.78
CA LYS A 121 -5.74 20.13 -18.88
C LYS A 121 -7.21 20.08 -18.45
N THR A 122 -7.50 19.59 -17.25
CA THR A 122 -8.87 19.53 -16.73
C THR A 122 -9.37 20.93 -16.38
N PRO A 123 -10.57 21.37 -16.83
CA PRO A 123 -11.14 22.64 -16.44
C PRO A 123 -11.31 22.77 -14.92
N GLY A 124 -10.92 23.93 -14.38
CA GLY A 124 -10.85 24.16 -12.93
C GLY A 124 -9.52 23.66 -12.35
N TYR A 125 -9.00 24.43 -11.36
CA TYR A 125 -7.74 24.06 -10.71
C TYR A 125 -7.90 22.78 -9.90
N ARG A 126 -7.10 21.75 -10.20
CA ARG A 126 -6.99 20.50 -9.45
C ARG A 126 -5.53 20.33 -9.02
N ASP A 127 -5.31 20.40 -7.73
CA ASP A 127 -3.97 20.22 -7.16
C ASP A 127 -3.59 18.73 -7.17
N PRO A 128 -2.55 18.31 -7.94
CA PRO A 128 -2.07 16.93 -7.93
C PRO A 128 -1.56 16.47 -6.58
N THR A 129 -1.10 17.39 -5.71
CA THR A 129 -0.53 17.03 -4.40
C THR A 129 -1.58 16.44 -3.45
N SER A 130 -2.84 16.80 -3.61
CA SER A 130 -3.95 16.23 -2.83
C SER A 130 -4.11 14.72 -3.04
N TYR A 131 -3.78 14.21 -4.23
CA TYR A 131 -3.80 12.77 -4.52
C TYR A 131 -2.55 12.05 -4.00
N LEU A 132 -1.42 12.75 -3.85
CA LEU A 132 -0.19 12.17 -3.34
C LEU A 132 -0.27 11.87 -1.84
N PHE A 133 -0.82 12.79 -1.06
CA PHE A 133 -0.88 12.68 0.39
C PHE A 133 -2.24 12.24 0.93
N GLY A 134 -3.30 12.29 0.08
CA GLY A 134 -4.66 11.93 0.48
C GLY A 134 -5.21 12.80 1.61
N ASN A 135 -6.41 12.48 2.06
CA ASN A 135 -6.98 13.06 3.27
C ASN A 135 -7.89 12.05 3.96
N ILE A 136 -7.33 11.29 4.88
CA ILE A 136 -8.04 10.25 5.64
C ILE A 136 -9.23 10.80 6.45
N LEU A 137 -9.28 12.11 6.70
CA LEU A 137 -10.39 12.74 7.42
C LEU A 137 -11.66 12.88 6.56
N LEU A 138 -11.55 12.70 5.24
CA LEU A 138 -12.69 12.76 4.31
C LEU A 138 -13.35 11.40 4.05
N VAL A 139 -12.92 10.35 4.76
CA VAL A 139 -13.46 8.99 4.59
C VAL A 139 -14.92 8.92 4.99
N SER A 140 -15.76 8.47 4.04
CA SER A 140 -17.19 8.25 4.24
C SER A 140 -17.47 6.89 4.91
N ARG A 141 -18.70 6.67 5.36
CA ARG A 141 -19.13 5.36 5.86
C ARG A 141 -19.17 4.29 4.76
N GLU A 142 -19.47 4.69 3.55
CA GLU A 142 -19.49 3.80 2.38
C GLU A 142 -18.09 3.30 2.08
N ASP A 143 -17.09 4.15 2.20
CA ASP A 143 -15.68 3.81 2.04
C ASP A 143 -15.20 2.80 3.10
N LEU A 144 -15.65 2.96 4.36
CA LEU A 144 -15.37 2.00 5.43
C LEU A 144 -15.95 0.61 5.13
N ILE A 145 -17.15 0.56 4.55
CA ILE A 145 -17.77 -0.71 4.17
C ILE A 145 -16.96 -1.37 3.04
N LEU A 146 -16.55 -0.60 2.03
CA LEU A 146 -15.71 -1.11 0.93
C LEU A 146 -14.37 -1.64 1.45
N LEU A 147 -13.71 -0.93 2.37
CA LEU A 147 -12.48 -1.40 3.02
C LEU A 147 -12.72 -2.69 3.80
N ALA A 148 -13.78 -2.76 4.60
CA ALA A 148 -14.10 -3.96 5.38
C ALA A 148 -14.41 -5.17 4.50
N ILE A 149 -15.09 -4.97 3.36
CA ILE A 149 -15.33 -6.03 2.37
C ILE A 149 -13.99 -6.51 1.78
N LEU A 150 -13.11 -5.58 1.40
CA LEU A 150 -11.79 -5.92 0.87
C LEU A 150 -10.94 -6.67 1.89
N ASP A 151 -10.93 -6.21 3.16
CA ASP A 151 -10.26 -6.90 4.26
C ASP A 151 -10.77 -8.34 4.40
N ALA A 152 -12.10 -8.53 4.41
CA ALA A 152 -12.71 -9.85 4.51
C ALA A 152 -12.30 -10.75 3.34
N VAL A 153 -12.31 -10.24 2.10
CA VAL A 153 -11.90 -10.98 0.90
C VAL A 153 -10.42 -11.37 1.02
N VAL A 154 -9.54 -10.44 1.37
CA VAL A 154 -8.10 -10.71 1.49
C VAL A 154 -7.82 -11.71 2.61
N LEU A 155 -8.47 -11.57 3.78
CA LEU A 155 -8.32 -12.50 4.89
C LEU A 155 -8.76 -13.92 4.50
N ILE A 156 -9.91 -14.06 3.84
CA ILE A 156 -10.42 -15.37 3.37
C ILE A 156 -9.46 -15.99 2.36
N LEU A 157 -8.97 -15.21 1.39
CA LEU A 157 -8.03 -15.70 0.37
C LEU A 157 -6.70 -16.12 1.00
N VAL A 158 -6.17 -15.30 1.90
CA VAL A 158 -4.91 -15.63 2.60
C VAL A 158 -5.11 -16.86 3.48
N TRP A 159 -6.17 -16.96 4.26
CA TRP A 159 -6.46 -18.14 5.07
C TRP A 159 -6.60 -19.40 4.23
N ARG A 160 -7.33 -19.33 3.09
CA ARG A 160 -7.60 -20.48 2.20
C ARG A 160 -6.36 -20.95 1.44
N PHE A 161 -5.48 -20.01 1.06
CA PHE A 161 -4.31 -20.27 0.20
C PHE A 161 -2.98 -20.02 0.93
N TYR A 162 -2.99 -19.96 2.26
CA TYR A 162 -1.78 -19.66 3.06
C TYR A 162 -0.58 -20.56 2.71
N PRO A 163 -0.71 -21.91 2.63
CA PRO A 163 0.44 -22.78 2.31
C PRO A 163 1.04 -22.48 0.94
N GLN A 164 0.21 -22.18 -0.07
CA GLN A 164 0.68 -21.84 -1.41
C GLN A 164 1.36 -20.47 -1.44
N LEU A 165 0.82 -19.51 -0.69
CA LEU A 165 1.41 -18.18 -0.52
C LEU A 165 2.78 -18.26 0.16
N GLU A 166 2.86 -18.97 1.27
CA GLU A 166 4.10 -19.14 2.03
C GLU A 166 5.16 -19.87 1.21
N ALA A 167 4.80 -21.01 0.59
CA ALA A 167 5.73 -21.76 -0.26
C ALA A 167 6.25 -20.90 -1.42
N SER A 168 5.37 -20.20 -2.14
CA SER A 168 5.75 -19.36 -3.29
C SER A 168 6.49 -18.09 -2.88
N ALA A 169 6.36 -17.64 -1.64
CA ALA A 169 7.03 -16.44 -1.14
C ALA A 169 8.50 -16.71 -0.77
N PHE A 170 8.81 -17.89 -0.22
CA PHE A 170 10.16 -18.23 0.22
C PHE A 170 10.98 -18.99 -0.83
N ASP A 171 10.34 -19.94 -1.55
CA ASP A 171 11.03 -20.74 -2.57
C ASP A 171 10.06 -21.08 -3.71
N GLU A 172 10.10 -20.26 -4.74
CA GLU A 172 9.20 -20.40 -5.90
C GLU A 172 9.52 -21.67 -6.73
N GLU A 173 10.79 -22.04 -6.84
CA GLU A 173 11.20 -23.24 -7.59
C GLU A 173 10.74 -24.51 -6.88
N PHE A 174 10.96 -24.60 -5.58
CA PHE A 174 10.46 -25.69 -4.76
C PHE A 174 8.93 -25.78 -4.79
N ALA A 175 8.23 -24.67 -4.65
CA ALA A 175 6.78 -24.64 -4.72
C ALA A 175 6.26 -25.16 -6.07
N ARG A 176 6.92 -24.78 -7.17
CA ARG A 176 6.59 -25.25 -8.52
C ARG A 176 6.77 -26.75 -8.68
N VAL A 177 7.87 -27.31 -8.20
CA VAL A 177 8.14 -28.76 -8.21
C VAL A 177 7.09 -29.54 -7.41
N ARG A 178 6.57 -28.93 -6.34
CA ARG A 178 5.49 -29.48 -5.51
C ARG A 178 4.08 -29.30 -6.13
N GLY A 179 3.99 -28.79 -7.36
CA GLY A 179 2.73 -28.63 -8.10
C GLY A 179 1.94 -27.36 -7.76
N VAL A 180 2.54 -26.40 -7.03
CA VAL A 180 1.89 -25.10 -6.78
C VAL A 180 1.96 -24.27 -8.06
N PRO A 181 0.84 -23.73 -8.56
CA PRO A 181 0.82 -22.88 -9.75
C PRO A 181 1.35 -21.46 -9.41
N THR A 182 2.67 -21.32 -9.23
CA THR A 182 3.33 -20.10 -8.73
C THR A 182 3.03 -18.88 -9.58
N ASN A 183 2.93 -19.03 -10.91
CA ASN A 183 2.57 -17.94 -11.82
C ASN A 183 1.15 -17.41 -11.53
N THR A 184 0.19 -18.32 -11.31
CA THR A 184 -1.19 -17.94 -10.97
C THR A 184 -1.26 -17.28 -9.61
N VAL A 185 -0.54 -17.82 -8.62
CA VAL A 185 -0.43 -17.21 -7.28
C VAL A 185 0.14 -15.80 -7.37
N PHE A 186 1.20 -15.61 -8.15
CA PHE A 186 1.81 -14.29 -8.39
C PHE A 186 0.80 -13.29 -8.99
N LEU A 187 0.09 -13.68 -10.06
CA LEU A 187 -0.90 -12.81 -10.71
C LEU A 187 -2.08 -12.47 -9.78
N ILE A 188 -2.53 -13.42 -8.96
CA ILE A 188 -3.58 -13.17 -7.95
C ILE A 188 -3.08 -12.17 -6.91
N ILE A 189 -1.88 -12.34 -6.36
CA ILE A 189 -1.28 -11.40 -5.41
C ILE A 189 -1.20 -10.01 -6.03
N LEU A 190 -0.71 -9.91 -7.26
CA LEU A 190 -0.55 -8.64 -7.97
C LEU A 190 -1.90 -7.97 -8.22
N GLY A 191 -2.91 -8.71 -8.66
CA GLY A 191 -4.27 -8.21 -8.89
C GLY A 191 -4.95 -7.72 -7.61
N ILE A 192 -4.87 -8.49 -6.52
CA ILE A 192 -5.40 -8.09 -5.21
C ILE A 192 -4.67 -6.84 -4.69
N THR A 193 -3.34 -6.80 -4.82
CA THR A 193 -2.54 -5.63 -4.42
C THR A 193 -2.93 -4.41 -5.24
N ALA A 194 -3.18 -4.55 -6.56
CA ALA A 194 -3.61 -3.46 -7.41
C ALA A 194 -4.97 -2.88 -6.97
N ILE A 195 -5.95 -3.73 -6.66
CA ILE A 195 -7.27 -3.32 -6.15
C ILE A 195 -7.13 -2.65 -4.79
N ALA A 196 -6.35 -3.25 -3.88
CA ALA A 196 -6.11 -2.69 -2.55
C ALA A 196 -5.44 -1.31 -2.63
N VAL A 197 -4.44 -1.15 -3.51
CA VAL A 197 -3.77 0.12 -3.76
C VAL A 197 -4.77 1.19 -4.21
N VAL A 198 -5.66 0.87 -5.16
CA VAL A 198 -6.67 1.84 -5.64
C VAL A 198 -7.57 2.32 -4.50
N LEU A 199 -8.10 1.40 -3.70
CA LEU A 199 -8.97 1.78 -2.59
C LEU A 199 -8.21 2.55 -1.51
N LEU A 200 -7.06 2.06 -1.09
CA LEU A 200 -6.26 2.68 -0.03
C LEU A 200 -5.79 4.09 -0.41
N GLN A 201 -5.33 4.29 -1.66
CA GLN A 201 -4.80 5.60 -2.05
C GLN A 201 -5.85 6.70 -2.13
N THR A 202 -7.14 6.36 -2.34
CA THR A 202 -8.22 7.37 -2.32
C THR A 202 -8.38 8.00 -0.93
N PHE A 203 -8.00 7.27 0.13
CA PHE A 203 -8.14 7.71 1.51
C PHE A 203 -6.84 8.28 2.08
N VAL A 204 -5.74 7.53 1.90
CA VAL A 204 -4.48 7.86 2.57
C VAL A 204 -3.42 8.46 1.64
N GLY A 205 -3.67 8.47 0.34
CA GLY A 205 -2.76 8.97 -0.68
C GLY A 205 -1.68 7.98 -1.11
N ILE A 206 -1.09 8.26 -2.28
CA ILE A 206 -0.13 7.37 -2.96
C ILE A 206 1.11 7.13 -2.08
N VAL A 207 1.68 8.20 -1.52
CA VAL A 207 2.93 8.13 -0.74
C VAL A 207 2.76 7.28 0.50
N MET A 208 1.63 7.45 1.22
CA MET A 208 1.35 6.68 2.42
C MET A 208 1.09 5.19 2.09
N VAL A 209 0.39 4.88 1.00
CA VAL A 209 0.16 3.48 0.58
C VAL A 209 1.48 2.76 0.33
N ILE A 210 2.40 3.36 -0.44
CA ILE A 210 3.70 2.75 -0.73
C ILE A 210 4.51 2.55 0.54
N ALA A 211 4.58 3.56 1.40
CA ALA A 211 5.32 3.50 2.65
C ALA A 211 4.76 2.43 3.59
N MET A 212 3.44 2.38 3.76
CA MET A 212 2.78 1.47 4.69
C MET A 212 2.72 0.01 4.20
N LEU A 213 2.80 -0.22 2.88
CA LEU A 213 3.00 -1.57 2.34
C LEU A 213 4.42 -2.11 2.57
N THR A 214 5.40 -1.25 2.83
CA THR A 214 6.81 -1.68 2.88
C THR A 214 7.46 -1.52 4.25
N LEU A 215 7.32 -0.35 4.90
CA LEU A 215 8.04 -0.03 6.12
C LEU A 215 7.62 -0.87 7.34
N PRO A 216 6.31 -1.07 7.63
CA PRO A 216 5.89 -1.93 8.73
C PRO A 216 6.30 -3.39 8.50
N ALA A 217 6.14 -3.88 7.26
CA ALA A 217 6.53 -5.24 6.87
C ALA A 217 8.04 -5.42 6.93
N GLY A 218 8.82 -4.45 6.46
CA GLY A 218 10.27 -4.45 6.59
C GLY A 218 10.73 -4.46 8.05
N THR A 219 10.06 -3.70 8.93
CA THR A 219 10.33 -3.72 10.37
C THR A 219 9.98 -5.08 10.98
N ALA A 220 8.80 -5.62 10.64
CA ALA A 220 8.34 -6.92 11.11
C ALA A 220 9.26 -8.08 10.66
N GLY A 221 9.83 -7.99 9.46
CA GLY A 221 10.74 -8.98 8.90
C GLY A 221 12.00 -9.20 9.73
N TYR A 222 12.41 -8.23 10.55
CA TYR A 222 13.53 -8.42 11.50
C TYR A 222 13.15 -9.23 12.74
N LEU A 223 11.87 -9.37 13.05
CA LEU A 223 11.36 -10.01 14.26
C LEU A 223 10.67 -11.34 13.96
N ALA A 224 10.05 -11.46 12.80
CA ALA A 224 9.24 -12.62 12.43
C ALA A 224 10.12 -13.80 11.94
N LYS A 225 9.66 -15.03 12.24
CA LYS A 225 10.30 -16.28 11.81
C LYS A 225 9.58 -16.97 10.65
N ASN A 226 8.36 -16.58 10.37
CA ASN A 226 7.50 -17.12 9.30
C ASN A 226 6.61 -16.02 8.73
N LEU A 227 5.94 -16.30 7.61
CA LEU A 227 5.10 -15.34 6.91
C LEU A 227 3.91 -14.87 7.77
N ALA A 228 3.24 -15.78 8.50
CA ALA A 228 2.12 -15.43 9.37
C ALA A 228 2.54 -14.49 10.51
N GLY A 229 3.65 -14.79 11.18
CA GLY A 229 4.22 -13.91 12.21
C GLY A 229 4.59 -12.54 11.65
N MET A 230 5.10 -12.46 10.41
CA MET A 230 5.41 -11.22 9.73
C MET A 230 4.12 -10.42 9.42
N MET A 231 3.05 -11.07 8.95
CA MET A 231 1.76 -10.43 8.69
C MET A 231 1.17 -9.83 9.96
N ILE A 232 1.16 -10.59 11.07
CA ILE A 232 0.64 -10.13 12.36
C ILE A 232 1.47 -8.97 12.92
N ALA A 233 2.80 -9.11 12.95
CA ALA A 233 3.67 -8.04 13.43
C ALA A 233 3.57 -6.78 12.57
N SER A 234 3.50 -6.93 11.24
CA SER A 234 3.31 -5.83 10.31
C SER A 234 1.96 -5.12 10.51
N TRP A 235 0.88 -5.87 10.73
CA TRP A 235 -0.42 -5.31 11.08
C TRP A 235 -0.37 -4.50 12.37
N ILE A 236 0.27 -5.02 13.42
CA ILE A 236 0.44 -4.31 14.70
C ILE A 236 1.23 -3.02 14.50
N PHE A 237 2.38 -3.08 13.81
CA PHE A 237 3.17 -1.88 13.50
C PHE A 237 2.39 -0.87 12.68
N SER A 238 1.68 -1.31 11.64
CA SER A 238 0.83 -0.45 10.82
C SER A 238 -0.24 0.25 11.65
N SER A 239 -0.91 -0.49 12.55
CA SER A 239 -1.94 0.05 13.45
C SER A 239 -1.35 1.10 14.40
N ILE A 240 -0.17 0.82 14.98
CA ILE A 240 0.52 1.75 15.88
C ILE A 240 0.94 3.02 15.13
N PHE A 241 1.56 2.88 13.95
CA PHE A 241 2.02 4.02 13.16
C PHE A 241 0.86 4.89 12.68
N SER A 242 -0.24 4.27 12.25
CA SER A 242 -1.44 4.99 11.82
C SER A 242 -2.11 5.71 12.98
N PHE A 243 -2.26 5.06 14.14
CA PHE A 243 -2.83 5.67 15.34
C PHE A 243 -1.98 6.85 15.85
N LEU A 244 -0.68 6.62 16.04
CA LEU A 244 0.23 7.67 16.52
C LEU A 244 0.36 8.80 15.52
N GLY A 245 0.44 8.48 14.22
CA GLY A 245 0.50 9.47 13.16
C GLY A 245 -0.74 10.34 13.10
N LEU A 246 -1.94 9.75 13.25
CA LEU A 246 -3.20 10.50 13.31
C LEU A 246 -3.27 11.40 14.56
N ALA A 247 -2.85 10.89 15.72
CA ALA A 247 -2.82 11.65 16.96
C ALA A 247 -1.84 12.84 16.92
N LEU A 248 -0.66 12.64 16.33
CA LEU A 248 0.32 13.70 16.12
C LEU A 248 -0.16 14.72 15.09
N SER A 249 -0.74 14.27 13.98
CA SER A 249 -1.35 15.11 12.96
C SER A 249 -2.40 16.04 13.56
N TRP A 250 -3.30 15.49 14.38
CA TRP A 250 -4.32 16.27 15.09
C TRP A 250 -3.72 17.31 16.05
N HIS A 251 -2.65 16.94 16.74
CA HIS A 251 -2.05 17.83 17.75
C HIS A 251 -1.28 19.00 17.13
N TYR A 252 -0.60 18.76 16.00
CA TYR A 252 0.27 19.74 15.36
C TYR A 252 -0.32 20.36 14.08
N ASP A 253 -1.56 20.02 13.73
CA ASP A 253 -2.24 20.45 12.50
C ASP A 253 -1.41 20.18 11.23
N LEU A 254 -0.93 18.91 11.12
CA LEU A 254 -0.07 18.46 10.02
C LEU A 254 -0.83 17.45 9.12
N PRO A 255 -0.45 17.30 7.83
CA PRO A 255 -1.01 16.28 6.96
C PRO A 255 -0.77 14.86 7.53
N SER A 256 -1.85 14.12 7.82
CA SER A 256 -1.79 12.82 8.51
C SER A 256 -0.94 11.78 7.77
N GLY A 257 -1.10 11.70 6.44
CA GLY A 257 -0.32 10.77 5.62
C GLY A 257 1.19 11.01 5.72
N ALA A 258 1.63 12.26 5.66
CA ALA A 258 3.04 12.61 5.77
C ALA A 258 3.62 12.26 7.16
N VAL A 259 2.86 12.54 8.24
CA VAL A 259 3.28 12.23 9.62
C VAL A 259 3.45 10.72 9.81
N VAL A 260 2.48 9.91 9.32
CA VAL A 260 2.56 8.44 9.39
C VAL A 260 3.78 7.92 8.63
N VAL A 261 4.04 8.44 7.42
CA VAL A 261 5.20 8.02 6.59
C VAL A 261 6.53 8.33 7.30
N VAL A 262 6.68 9.56 7.82
CA VAL A 262 7.91 9.96 8.53
C VAL A 262 8.12 9.12 9.78
N LEU A 263 7.05 8.90 10.56
CA LEU A 263 7.09 8.08 11.78
C LEU A 263 7.51 6.63 11.46
N SER A 264 6.85 6.00 10.51
CA SER A 264 7.15 4.62 10.11
C SER A 264 8.54 4.48 9.52
N GLY A 265 8.98 5.45 8.71
CA GLY A 265 10.32 5.50 8.14
C GLY A 265 11.41 5.66 9.21
N ALA A 266 11.21 6.56 10.16
CA ALA A 266 12.15 6.76 11.27
C ALA A 266 12.31 5.49 12.10
N VAL A 267 11.22 4.80 12.44
CA VAL A 267 11.27 3.54 13.19
C VAL A 267 11.95 2.44 12.39
N PHE A 268 11.61 2.28 11.10
CA PHE A 268 12.27 1.30 10.24
C PHE A 268 13.78 1.52 10.15
N LEU A 269 14.23 2.76 9.93
CA LEU A 269 15.65 3.10 9.86
C LEU A 269 16.36 2.86 11.19
N ALA A 270 15.73 3.22 12.32
CA ALA A 270 16.29 2.97 13.65
C ALA A 270 16.44 1.46 13.94
N VAL A 271 15.42 0.65 13.63
CA VAL A 271 15.48 -0.81 13.80
C VAL A 271 16.52 -1.44 12.88
N SER A 272 16.61 -0.99 11.62
CA SER A 272 17.63 -1.44 10.66
C SER A 272 19.04 -1.14 11.14
N ALA A 273 19.29 0.10 11.61
CA ALA A 273 20.59 0.49 12.15
C ALA A 273 20.98 -0.33 13.40
N LEU A 274 20.03 -0.51 14.32
CA LEU A 274 20.24 -1.31 15.52
C LEU A 274 20.59 -2.77 15.17
N ARG A 275 19.87 -3.35 14.21
CA ARG A 275 20.13 -4.72 13.73
C ARG A 275 21.53 -4.84 13.13
N MET A 276 21.94 -3.86 12.32
CA MET A 276 23.30 -3.82 11.74
C MET A 276 24.40 -3.82 12.81
N VAL A 277 24.23 -3.02 13.87
CA VAL A 277 25.17 -2.96 14.99
C VAL A 277 25.23 -4.29 15.75
N ILE A 278 24.06 -4.90 16.04
CA ILE A 278 23.98 -6.18 16.76
C ILE A 278 24.67 -7.29 15.96
N VAL A 279 24.38 -7.41 14.65
CA VAL A 279 25.01 -8.43 13.80
C VAL A 279 26.52 -8.20 13.67
N GLY A 280 26.94 -6.94 13.53
CA GLY A 280 28.37 -6.58 13.52
C GLY A 280 29.11 -6.97 14.81
N TYR A 281 28.45 -6.76 15.96
CA TYR A 281 29.01 -7.16 17.27
C TYR A 281 29.07 -8.69 17.44
N GLN A 282 28.03 -9.42 17.00
CA GLN A 282 28.01 -10.89 17.06
C GLN A 282 29.07 -11.51 16.17
N LYS A 283 29.32 -10.98 14.96
CA LYS A 283 30.40 -11.42 14.07
C LYS A 283 31.78 -11.20 14.71
N LYS A 284 32.00 -10.06 15.37
CA LYS A 284 33.26 -9.79 16.08
C LYS A 284 33.52 -10.75 17.27
N LYS A 285 32.48 -11.27 17.90
CA LYS A 285 32.58 -12.24 19.00
C LYS A 285 32.59 -13.70 18.56
N GLY A 286 32.57 -14.01 17.25
CA GLY A 286 32.53 -15.40 16.76
C GLY A 286 31.21 -16.12 17.08
N LEU A 287 30.14 -15.41 17.42
CA LEU A 287 28.83 -15.93 17.83
C LEU A 287 27.83 -16.00 16.66
N ALA A 288 28.24 -15.57 15.47
CA ALA A 288 27.41 -15.62 14.24
C ALA A 288 28.12 -16.53 13.24
N SER A 289 27.59 -17.73 13.04
CA SER A 289 27.84 -18.62 11.90
C SER A 289 26.87 -18.31 10.78
#